data_28ed94436dd3ad8619e95010194ce348
#
_entry.id   28ed94436dd3ad8619e95010194ce348
#
_cell.length_a   1.000
_cell.length_b   1.000
_cell.length_c   1.000
_cell.angle_alpha   90.00
_cell.angle_beta   90.00
_cell.angle_gamma   90.00
#
_symmetry.space_group_name_H-M   'P 1'
#
loop_
_entity.id
_entity.type
_entity.pdbx_description
1 polymer ?
#
loop_
_entity_poly.entity_id
_entity_poly.type
_entity_poly.pdbx_seq_one_letter_code
_entity_poly.pdbx_strand_id
1 'polypeptide(L)'
;KKEVKSDALKEADFDASYEKTLHVLSDEYQGYLKDDATAAQHQIYQKQGNTVGQAEIALGGNLTLTEEGMTLGIYDQSGELKQMLSEELLNAMTQADVFFLNQECSISSEGEALEGKGVLHANADRMKILEGLGADVVSLGNEHAADFGQDALKENLELLKNAKISAVGSGADANQAKQPVYLIVNGIKIGFTAASGVEDTFDLAAGEGKAGIQEYTDTKQYEDVIREAAANCDYLIVYDHEGKGDTNNVEAYQKEHAAAFLEAGADLVLGGHSDRLQGMEYINGKPVVYSMGSVLTDGTSRYAGILKLTIKPEGLEQMEIVPAIQTEEKTEYLDAKEEQKKMYDAVAALCPNAVIDENGVITEKK
;
A
#
# COMPACT_ATOMS: atom_id res chain seq x y z
N LYS A 1 -21.41 -5.58 -9.46
CA LYS A 1 -21.80 -6.17 -8.20
C LYS A 1 -20.86 -7.35 -7.94
N LYS A 2 -20.02 -7.27 -6.92
CA LYS A 2 -19.08 -8.32 -6.57
C LYS A 2 -19.75 -9.29 -5.60
N GLU A 3 -19.84 -10.55 -5.97
CA GLU A 3 -20.38 -11.58 -5.10
C GLU A 3 -19.30 -12.01 -4.11
N VAL A 4 -19.59 -11.92 -2.83
CA VAL A 4 -18.68 -12.35 -1.78
C VAL A 4 -18.81 -13.87 -1.61
N LYS A 5 -17.67 -14.55 -1.68
CA LYS A 5 -17.62 -16.03 -1.69
C LYS A 5 -16.92 -16.63 -0.47
N SER A 6 -16.60 -15.84 0.56
CA SER A 6 -15.92 -16.37 1.74
C SER A 6 -16.86 -17.14 2.65
N ASP A 7 -16.32 -18.08 3.41
CA ASP A 7 -17.11 -18.85 4.38
C ASP A 7 -17.70 -17.96 5.47
N ALA A 8 -16.98 -16.90 5.89
CA ALA A 8 -17.46 -15.92 6.86
C ALA A 8 -18.55 -15.00 6.30
N LEU A 9 -18.69 -14.93 4.98
CA LEU A 9 -19.59 -14.00 4.29
C LEU A 9 -20.48 -14.73 3.26
N LYS A 10 -20.60 -16.05 3.32
CA LYS A 10 -21.39 -16.85 2.37
C LYS A 10 -22.82 -16.39 2.19
N GLU A 11 -23.39 -15.87 3.25
CA GLU A 11 -24.78 -15.41 3.29
C GLU A 11 -24.87 -13.92 3.06
N ALA A 12 -23.73 -13.22 2.98
CA ALA A 12 -23.68 -11.81 2.75
C ALA A 12 -23.84 -11.50 1.26
N ASP A 13 -24.93 -10.88 0.92
CA ASP A 13 -25.15 -10.34 -0.42
C ASP A 13 -24.79 -8.85 -0.39
N PHE A 14 -23.53 -8.54 -0.74
CA PHE A 14 -23.07 -7.14 -0.83
C PHE A 14 -23.75 -6.46 -1.99
N ASP A 15 -24.88 -5.85 -1.68
CA ASP A 15 -25.61 -5.01 -2.60
C ASP A 15 -24.83 -3.72 -2.88
N ALA A 16 -25.18 -3.04 -3.96
CA ALA A 16 -24.67 -1.74 -4.32
C ALA A 16 -25.02 -0.61 -3.31
N SER A 17 -25.86 -0.86 -2.31
CA SER A 17 -26.28 0.11 -1.30
C SER A 17 -25.47 -0.05 -0.02
N TYR A 18 -24.89 1.03 0.48
CA TYR A 18 -24.16 1.09 1.73
C TYR A 18 -24.96 0.52 2.92
N GLU A 19 -26.20 0.97 3.09
CA GLU A 19 -27.06 0.51 4.17
C GLU A 19 -27.33 -0.99 4.06
N LYS A 20 -27.52 -1.48 2.85
CA LYS A 20 -27.77 -2.90 2.62
C LYS A 20 -26.54 -3.75 2.87
N THR A 21 -25.33 -3.25 2.54
CA THR A 21 -24.07 -3.94 2.84
C THR A 21 -23.94 -4.18 4.35
N LEU A 22 -24.27 -3.22 5.19
CA LEU A 22 -24.25 -3.37 6.65
C LEU A 22 -25.24 -4.43 7.16
N HIS A 23 -26.37 -4.59 6.49
CA HIS A 23 -27.42 -5.53 6.91
C HIS A 23 -27.17 -6.98 6.46
N VAL A 24 -26.35 -7.19 5.45
CA VAL A 24 -26.11 -8.54 4.89
C VAL A 24 -24.84 -9.21 5.41
N LEU A 25 -24.13 -8.57 6.34
CA LEU A 25 -23.01 -9.22 7.02
C LEU A 25 -23.53 -10.37 7.88
N SER A 26 -22.91 -11.56 7.76
CA SER A 26 -23.27 -12.72 8.56
C SER A 26 -23.14 -12.45 10.06
N ASP A 27 -23.89 -13.21 10.89
CA ASP A 27 -23.78 -13.11 12.35
C ASP A 27 -22.37 -13.42 12.84
N GLU A 28 -21.67 -14.36 12.20
CA GLU A 28 -20.28 -14.68 12.48
C GLU A 28 -19.39 -13.48 12.25
N TYR A 29 -19.54 -12.82 11.10
CA TYR A 29 -18.77 -11.65 10.75
C TYR A 29 -19.05 -10.45 11.68
N GLN A 30 -20.30 -10.25 12.03
CA GLN A 30 -20.69 -9.26 13.05
C GLN A 30 -20.11 -9.61 14.42
N GLY A 31 -19.94 -10.90 14.72
CA GLY A 31 -19.26 -11.39 15.92
C GLY A 31 -17.82 -10.91 15.99
N TYR A 32 -17.06 -11.01 14.89
CA TYR A 32 -15.68 -10.53 14.83
C TYR A 32 -15.56 -9.03 15.11
N LEU A 33 -16.47 -8.23 14.58
CA LEU A 33 -16.47 -6.78 14.83
C LEU A 33 -16.79 -6.39 16.27
N LYS A 34 -17.47 -7.26 17.02
CA LYS A 34 -17.80 -7.05 18.45
C LYS A 34 -16.70 -7.54 19.38
N ASP A 35 -15.89 -8.48 18.93
CA ASP A 35 -14.77 -9.05 19.66
C ASP A 35 -13.46 -8.60 18.99
N ASP A 36 -12.89 -7.53 19.51
CA ASP A 36 -11.67 -6.94 18.97
C ASP A 36 -10.50 -7.94 18.87
N ALA A 37 -10.40 -8.88 19.80
CA ALA A 37 -9.35 -9.89 19.77
C ALA A 37 -9.54 -10.87 18.61
N THR A 38 -10.76 -11.33 18.38
CA THR A 38 -11.08 -12.24 17.26
C THR A 38 -10.99 -11.49 15.92
N ALA A 39 -11.47 -10.25 15.84
CA ALA A 39 -11.32 -9.41 14.66
C ALA A 39 -9.84 -9.18 14.32
N ALA A 40 -9.01 -8.88 15.33
CA ALA A 40 -7.57 -8.71 15.14
C ALA A 40 -6.88 -10.00 14.66
N GLN A 41 -7.32 -11.18 15.15
CA GLN A 41 -6.79 -12.47 14.67
C GLN A 41 -7.07 -12.70 13.18
N HIS A 42 -8.20 -12.20 12.67
CA HIS A 42 -8.58 -12.27 11.25
C HIS A 42 -8.18 -11.05 10.46
N GLN A 43 -7.47 -10.10 11.08
CA GLN A 43 -7.07 -8.81 10.49
C GLN A 43 -8.25 -8.04 9.85
N ILE A 44 -9.38 -8.04 10.53
CA ILE A 44 -10.61 -7.32 10.14
C ILE A 44 -10.83 -6.17 11.12
N TYR A 45 -10.81 -4.94 10.60
CA TYR A 45 -10.95 -3.74 11.41
C TYR A 45 -12.06 -2.86 10.84
N GLN A 46 -12.71 -2.09 11.72
CA GLN A 46 -13.72 -1.13 11.32
C GLN A 46 -13.24 0.29 11.61
N LYS A 47 -13.41 1.18 10.64
CA LYS A 47 -13.17 2.62 10.77
C LYS A 47 -14.43 3.39 10.43
N GLN A 48 -14.63 4.52 11.09
CA GLN A 48 -15.65 5.47 10.68
C GLN A 48 -15.05 6.34 9.56
N GLY A 49 -15.70 6.34 8.40
CA GLY A 49 -15.29 7.19 7.28
C GLY A 49 -15.87 8.60 7.39
N ASN A 50 -15.23 9.53 6.68
CA ASN A 50 -15.56 10.96 6.71
C ASN A 50 -16.85 11.28 5.93
N THR A 51 -17.13 10.53 4.86
CA THR A 51 -18.24 10.76 3.97
C THR A 51 -19.11 9.52 3.86
N VAL A 52 -20.37 9.61 4.28
CA VAL A 52 -21.32 8.47 4.23
C VAL A 52 -21.44 7.93 2.80
N GLY A 53 -21.47 6.60 2.66
CA GLY A 53 -21.70 5.92 1.39
C GLY A 53 -20.46 5.80 0.50
N GLN A 54 -19.29 6.20 0.99
CA GLN A 54 -18.02 6.02 0.27
C GLN A 54 -16.85 5.82 1.23
N ALA A 55 -15.73 5.36 0.70
CA ALA A 55 -14.45 5.26 1.38
C ALA A 55 -13.40 6.06 0.60
N GLU A 56 -12.68 6.94 1.29
CA GLU A 56 -11.58 7.73 0.77
C GLU A 56 -10.27 7.06 1.14
N ILE A 57 -9.54 6.56 0.13
CA ILE A 57 -8.28 5.83 0.33
C ILE A 57 -7.14 6.67 -0.23
N ALA A 58 -6.09 6.86 0.55
CA ALA A 58 -4.82 7.41 0.09
C ALA A 58 -3.79 6.28 -0.06
N LEU A 59 -3.08 6.25 -1.17
CA LEU A 59 -2.03 5.29 -1.44
C LEU A 59 -0.72 6.05 -1.69
N GLY A 60 0.27 5.79 -0.85
CA GLY A 60 1.64 6.29 -1.00
C GLY A 60 2.53 5.29 -1.73
N GLY A 61 3.70 5.76 -2.15
CA GLY A 61 4.78 4.92 -2.63
C GLY A 61 5.70 4.42 -1.50
N ASN A 62 6.98 4.28 -1.80
CA ASN A 62 7.98 3.83 -0.85
C ASN A 62 8.23 4.86 0.26
N LEU A 63 8.30 4.39 1.49
CA LEU A 63 8.84 5.11 2.63
C LEU A 63 10.15 4.42 3.02
N THR A 64 11.25 5.13 2.87
CA THR A 64 12.58 4.66 3.23
C THR A 64 13.16 5.56 4.31
N LEU A 65 13.44 4.99 5.47
CA LEU A 65 14.07 5.70 6.59
C LEU A 65 15.41 5.03 6.92
N THR A 66 16.46 5.84 7.00
CA THR A 66 17.79 5.39 7.41
C THR A 66 18.36 6.33 8.48
N GLU A 67 18.91 5.81 9.57
CA GLU A 67 19.37 6.62 10.71
C GLU A 67 20.46 7.64 10.33
N GLU A 68 21.28 7.32 9.35
CA GLU A 68 22.32 8.24 8.84
C GLU A 68 21.83 9.06 7.65
N GLY A 69 20.55 8.92 7.28
CA GLY A 69 19.95 9.57 6.13
C GLY A 69 19.63 11.04 6.38
N MET A 70 19.60 11.82 5.29
CA MET A 70 19.29 13.25 5.34
C MET A 70 17.86 13.48 5.82
N THR A 71 16.91 12.66 5.39
CA THR A 71 15.49 12.75 5.74
C THR A 71 15.28 12.69 7.25
N LEU A 72 15.86 11.69 7.94
CA LEU A 72 15.78 11.61 9.40
C LEU A 72 16.58 12.73 10.08
N GLY A 73 17.72 13.13 9.52
CA GLY A 73 18.50 14.27 10.03
C GLY A 73 17.70 15.58 10.02
N ILE A 74 16.85 15.80 9.02
CA ILE A 74 15.95 16.97 8.96
C ILE A 74 14.84 16.84 10.01
N TYR A 75 14.22 15.66 10.10
CA TYR A 75 13.19 15.41 11.12
C TYR A 75 13.71 15.63 12.54
N ASP A 76 14.90 15.17 12.85
CA ASP A 76 15.49 15.23 14.19
C ASP A 76 15.79 16.65 14.67
N GLN A 77 15.89 17.60 13.75
CA GLN A 77 16.08 19.01 14.12
C GLN A 77 14.86 19.62 14.81
N SER A 78 13.66 19.14 14.53
CA SER A 78 12.43 19.71 15.07
C SER A 78 11.45 18.68 15.63
N GLY A 79 11.53 17.42 15.20
CA GLY A 79 10.55 16.38 15.46
C GLY A 79 9.22 16.58 14.72
N GLU A 80 9.19 17.42 13.69
CA GLU A 80 7.96 17.79 12.98
C GLU A 80 7.98 17.26 11.54
N LEU A 81 6.95 16.49 11.15
CA LEU A 81 6.80 15.91 9.82
C LEU A 81 6.75 16.97 8.70
N LYS A 82 6.24 18.17 9.00
CA LYS A 82 6.19 19.27 8.02
C LYS A 82 7.56 19.74 7.52
N GLN A 83 8.64 19.32 8.18
CA GLN A 83 10.00 19.58 7.69
C GLN A 83 10.39 18.62 6.56
N MET A 84 9.79 17.42 6.55
CA MET A 84 10.04 16.40 5.54
C MET A 84 8.98 16.38 4.43
N LEU A 85 7.76 16.82 4.74
CA LEU A 85 6.59 16.79 3.85
C LEU A 85 5.82 18.10 3.92
N SER A 86 5.33 18.58 2.78
CA SER A 86 4.43 19.75 2.79
C SER A 86 3.09 19.42 3.47
N GLU A 87 2.40 20.47 3.95
CA GLU A 87 1.13 20.35 4.66
C GLU A 87 0.04 19.71 3.78
N GLU A 88 0.03 20.00 2.48
CA GLU A 88 -0.93 19.46 1.52
C GLU A 88 -0.79 17.94 1.39
N LEU A 89 0.44 17.42 1.37
CA LEU A 89 0.70 15.99 1.34
C LEU A 89 0.34 15.33 2.67
N LEU A 90 0.70 15.93 3.80
CA LEU A 90 0.30 15.45 5.12
C LEU A 90 -1.23 15.39 5.24
N ASN A 91 -1.93 16.41 4.76
CA ASN A 91 -3.39 16.43 4.75
C ASN A 91 -3.97 15.35 3.82
N ALA A 92 -3.39 15.12 2.65
CA ALA A 92 -3.84 14.08 1.73
C ALA A 92 -3.76 12.68 2.34
N MET A 93 -2.77 12.42 3.20
CA MET A 93 -2.60 11.17 3.94
C MET A 93 -3.51 11.09 5.17
N THR A 94 -3.40 12.08 6.07
CA THR A 94 -4.04 12.03 7.40
C THR A 94 -5.55 12.27 7.37
N GLN A 95 -6.08 12.89 6.32
CA GLN A 95 -7.53 13.12 6.16
C GLN A 95 -8.22 12.03 5.35
N ALA A 96 -7.47 11.10 4.75
CA ALA A 96 -8.07 9.92 4.14
C ALA A 96 -8.71 9.01 5.21
N ASP A 97 -9.73 8.27 4.83
CA ASP A 97 -10.31 7.25 5.71
C ASP A 97 -9.32 6.11 5.95
N VAL A 98 -8.52 5.77 4.93
CA VAL A 98 -7.43 4.79 5.00
C VAL A 98 -6.22 5.32 4.28
N PHE A 99 -5.05 5.24 4.91
CA PHE A 99 -3.77 5.52 4.26
C PHE A 99 -2.90 4.27 4.23
N PHE A 100 -2.49 3.89 3.02
CA PHE A 100 -1.57 2.78 2.73
C PHE A 100 -0.25 3.32 2.16
N LEU A 101 0.88 2.70 2.54
CA LEU A 101 2.19 2.92 1.93
C LEU A 101 3.07 1.65 1.97
N ASN A 102 4.15 1.64 1.20
CA ASN A 102 5.19 0.61 1.32
C ASN A 102 6.28 1.08 2.29
N GLN A 103 6.41 0.39 3.43
CA GLN A 103 7.52 0.59 4.36
C GLN A 103 8.72 -0.19 3.84
N GLU A 104 9.60 0.48 3.12
CA GLU A 104 10.79 -0.11 2.50
C GLU A 104 12.03 0.12 3.37
N CYS A 105 11.93 -0.28 4.61
CA CYS A 105 13.02 -0.29 5.59
C CYS A 105 12.63 -1.18 6.77
N SER A 106 13.63 -1.71 7.47
CA SER A 106 13.44 -2.35 8.77
C SER A 106 13.38 -1.28 9.86
N ILE A 107 12.34 -1.28 10.70
CA ILE A 107 12.24 -0.40 11.87
C ILE A 107 12.32 -1.27 13.11
N SER A 108 13.46 -1.19 13.84
CA SER A 108 13.70 -2.06 14.99
C SER A 108 14.82 -1.52 15.87
N SER A 109 14.90 -2.02 17.10
CA SER A 109 16.05 -1.90 17.99
C SER A 109 16.86 -3.20 18.07
N GLU A 110 16.31 -4.27 17.51
CA GLU A 110 16.87 -5.63 17.53
C GLU A 110 17.52 -5.99 16.20
N GLY A 111 18.31 -7.04 16.22
CA GLY A 111 18.91 -7.64 15.02
C GLY A 111 20.26 -7.05 14.63
N GLU A 112 20.82 -7.60 13.58
CA GLU A 112 22.09 -7.16 12.98
C GLU A 112 21.92 -7.10 11.46
N ALA A 113 22.59 -6.14 10.83
CA ALA A 113 22.57 -5.96 9.40
C ALA A 113 22.95 -7.24 8.65
N LEU A 114 22.17 -7.63 7.66
CA LEU A 114 22.50 -8.75 6.79
C LEU A 114 23.73 -8.41 5.94
N GLU A 115 24.70 -9.32 5.91
CA GLU A 115 25.91 -9.15 5.10
C GLU A 115 25.59 -9.27 3.60
N GLY A 116 26.32 -8.53 2.78
CA GLY A 116 26.32 -8.68 1.31
C GLY A 116 25.23 -7.93 0.57
N LYS A 117 24.40 -7.11 1.26
CA LYS A 117 23.42 -6.22 0.62
C LYS A 117 23.47 -4.82 1.22
N GLY A 118 22.96 -3.84 0.50
CA GLY A 118 22.61 -2.54 1.04
C GLY A 118 21.44 -2.69 2.02
N VAL A 119 21.55 -2.15 3.22
CA VAL A 119 20.52 -2.26 4.25
C VAL A 119 19.85 -0.93 4.49
N LEU A 120 18.53 -0.95 4.67
CA LEU A 120 17.71 0.20 5.02
C LEU A 120 17.11 -0.04 6.41
N HIS A 121 17.55 0.75 7.37
CA HIS A 121 17.17 0.56 8.77
C HIS A 121 16.98 1.87 9.51
N ALA A 122 15.97 1.90 10.35
CA ALA A 122 15.70 2.95 11.30
C ALA A 122 15.38 2.38 12.68
N ASN A 123 15.70 3.13 13.73
CA ASN A 123 15.44 2.71 15.11
C ASN A 123 13.94 2.60 15.41
N ALA A 124 13.58 1.79 16.41
CA ALA A 124 12.19 1.52 16.80
C ALA A 124 11.37 2.79 17.11
N ASP A 125 11.98 3.85 17.62
CA ASP A 125 11.29 5.11 17.94
C ASP A 125 10.84 5.88 16.67
N ARG A 126 11.30 5.50 15.49
CA ARG A 126 10.86 6.05 14.21
C ARG A 126 9.46 5.58 13.80
N MET A 127 8.90 4.58 14.48
CA MET A 127 7.50 4.17 14.31
C MET A 127 6.53 5.35 14.46
N LYS A 128 6.85 6.33 15.32
CA LYS A 128 6.09 7.58 15.47
C LYS A 128 5.94 8.40 14.17
N ILE A 129 6.82 8.20 13.19
CA ILE A 129 6.70 8.84 11.86
C ILE A 129 5.51 8.24 11.12
N LEU A 130 5.41 6.91 11.08
CA LEU A 130 4.27 6.22 10.47
C LEU A 130 2.93 6.59 11.16
N GLU A 131 2.93 6.65 12.49
CA GLU A 131 1.77 7.11 13.28
C GLU A 131 1.39 8.56 12.90
N GLY A 132 2.39 9.43 12.79
CA GLY A 132 2.17 10.84 12.45
C GLY A 132 1.72 11.06 11.00
N LEU A 133 2.09 10.18 10.08
CA LEU A 133 1.59 10.15 8.70
C LEU A 133 0.15 9.63 8.61
N GLY A 134 -0.39 9.07 9.70
CA GLY A 134 -1.72 8.47 9.72
C GLY A 134 -1.80 7.14 8.98
N ALA A 135 -0.70 6.39 8.91
CA ALA A 135 -0.69 5.08 8.26
C ALA A 135 -1.66 4.10 8.93
N ASP A 136 -2.51 3.45 8.16
CA ASP A 136 -3.42 2.39 8.59
C ASP A 136 -2.92 1.01 8.19
N VAL A 137 -2.36 0.92 6.98
CA VAL A 137 -1.82 -0.32 6.43
C VAL A 137 -0.47 -0.03 5.80
N VAL A 138 0.51 -0.87 6.08
CA VAL A 138 1.80 -0.83 5.39
C VAL A 138 2.09 -2.15 4.69
N SER A 139 2.71 -2.08 3.51
CA SER A 139 3.35 -3.25 2.93
C SER A 139 4.73 -3.46 3.57
N LEU A 140 5.01 -4.68 3.96
CA LEU A 140 6.33 -5.21 4.26
C LEU A 140 6.73 -6.31 3.25
N GLY A 141 5.98 -6.47 2.17
CA GLY A 141 6.31 -7.38 1.08
C GLY A 141 7.35 -6.77 0.15
N ASN A 142 8.57 -6.54 0.68
CA ASN A 142 9.68 -5.96 -0.06
C ASN A 142 11.02 -6.52 0.45
N GLU A 143 12.10 -6.34 -0.29
CA GLU A 143 13.43 -6.89 0.00
C GLU A 143 14.12 -6.27 1.21
N HIS A 144 13.64 -5.10 1.70
CA HIS A 144 14.23 -4.37 2.81
C HIS A 144 13.54 -4.60 4.16
N ALA A 145 12.39 -5.28 4.18
CA ALA A 145 11.63 -5.50 5.41
C ALA A 145 12.39 -6.29 6.48
N ALA A 146 13.32 -7.17 6.09
CA ALA A 146 14.10 -8.03 6.98
C ALA A 146 15.63 -7.77 6.90
N ASP A 147 16.05 -6.57 6.57
CA ASP A 147 17.46 -6.20 6.44
C ASP A 147 18.31 -6.44 7.70
N PHE A 148 17.68 -6.45 8.85
CA PHE A 148 18.29 -6.73 10.16
C PHE A 148 17.92 -8.11 10.73
N GLY A 149 17.43 -9.00 9.87
CA GLY A 149 17.11 -10.38 10.20
C GLY A 149 15.73 -10.59 10.81
N GLN A 150 15.46 -11.84 11.19
CA GLN A 150 14.11 -12.26 11.61
C GLN A 150 13.66 -11.62 12.93
N ASP A 151 14.56 -11.37 13.87
CA ASP A 151 14.18 -10.81 15.18
C ASP A 151 13.84 -9.33 15.04
N ALA A 152 14.56 -8.57 14.20
CA ALA A 152 14.20 -7.21 13.81
C ALA A 152 12.84 -7.16 13.12
N LEU A 153 12.56 -8.08 12.19
CA LEU A 153 11.27 -8.15 11.51
C LEU A 153 10.12 -8.44 12.49
N LYS A 154 10.30 -9.36 13.43
CA LYS A 154 9.30 -9.65 14.47
C LYS A 154 9.05 -8.43 15.35
N GLU A 155 10.10 -7.72 15.76
CA GLU A 155 9.95 -6.47 16.51
C GLU A 155 9.20 -5.43 15.70
N ASN A 156 9.53 -5.24 14.41
CA ASN A 156 8.83 -4.32 13.55
C ASN A 156 7.32 -4.64 13.45
N LEU A 157 6.96 -5.91 13.29
CA LEU A 157 5.56 -6.36 13.32
C LEU A 157 4.85 -6.04 14.64
N GLU A 158 5.52 -6.21 15.79
CA GLU A 158 4.95 -5.85 17.10
C GLU A 158 4.87 -4.33 17.31
N LEU A 159 5.84 -3.55 16.81
CA LEU A 159 5.77 -2.08 16.84
C LEU A 159 4.59 -1.56 16.02
N LEU A 160 4.39 -2.08 14.81
CA LEU A 160 3.24 -1.74 13.97
C LEU A 160 1.91 -2.08 14.65
N LYS A 161 1.81 -3.28 15.22
CA LYS A 161 0.62 -3.70 15.99
C LYS A 161 0.33 -2.78 17.18
N ASN A 162 1.37 -2.38 17.93
CA ASN A 162 1.23 -1.47 19.06
C ASN A 162 0.80 -0.06 18.62
N ALA A 163 1.27 0.38 17.46
CA ALA A 163 0.85 1.61 16.79
C ALA A 163 -0.54 1.52 16.13
N LYS A 164 -1.18 0.33 16.14
CA LYS A 164 -2.45 0.03 15.45
C LYS A 164 -2.36 0.19 13.93
N ILE A 165 -1.19 -0.05 13.38
CA ILE A 165 -0.94 -0.08 11.93
C ILE A 165 -0.89 -1.55 11.50
N SER A 166 -1.67 -1.90 10.50
CA SER A 166 -1.69 -3.27 9.97
C SER A 166 -0.57 -3.48 8.96
N ALA A 167 0.04 -4.67 8.97
CA ALA A 167 1.05 -5.05 7.98
C ALA A 167 0.51 -6.13 7.03
N VAL A 168 0.86 -6.02 5.75
CA VAL A 168 0.62 -7.04 4.72
C VAL A 168 1.94 -7.44 4.05
N GLY A 169 2.00 -8.65 3.53
CA GLY A 169 3.17 -9.14 2.79
C GLY A 169 4.33 -9.60 3.66
N SER A 170 4.15 -9.70 4.98
CA SER A 170 5.16 -10.20 5.91
C SER A 170 4.50 -10.78 7.16
N GLY A 171 5.21 -11.68 7.86
CA GLY A 171 4.69 -12.30 9.07
C GLY A 171 5.73 -13.08 9.85
N ALA A 172 5.35 -13.53 11.04
CA ALA A 172 6.16 -14.40 11.90
C ALA A 172 6.29 -15.83 11.31
N ASP A 173 5.45 -16.18 10.37
CA ASP A 173 5.48 -17.40 9.57
C ASP A 173 4.78 -17.20 8.21
N ALA A 174 4.82 -18.24 7.37
CA ALA A 174 4.24 -18.21 6.02
C ALA A 174 2.72 -17.98 6.01
N ASN A 175 1.98 -18.40 7.02
CA ASN A 175 0.53 -18.20 7.08
C ASN A 175 0.22 -16.71 7.35
N GLN A 176 0.91 -16.13 8.33
CA GLN A 176 0.75 -14.72 8.65
C GLN A 176 1.21 -13.82 7.49
N ALA A 177 2.33 -14.15 6.83
CA ALA A 177 2.83 -13.37 5.70
C ALA A 177 1.82 -13.26 4.55
N LYS A 178 1.00 -14.30 4.33
CA LYS A 178 -0.03 -14.38 3.29
C LYS A 178 -1.37 -13.77 3.71
N GLN A 179 -1.54 -13.45 4.99
CA GLN A 179 -2.83 -13.02 5.51
C GLN A 179 -3.20 -11.61 5.01
N PRO A 180 -4.35 -11.46 4.31
CA PRO A 180 -4.83 -10.14 3.92
C PRO A 180 -5.28 -9.31 5.13
N VAL A 181 -5.32 -8.00 4.96
CA VAL A 181 -5.94 -7.06 5.89
C VAL A 181 -7.23 -6.52 5.30
N TYR A 182 -8.26 -6.39 6.11
CA TYR A 182 -9.54 -5.84 5.69
C TYR A 182 -9.93 -4.67 6.58
N LEU A 183 -10.24 -3.53 5.94
CA LEU A 183 -10.78 -2.35 6.62
C LEU A 183 -12.20 -2.09 6.14
N ILE A 184 -13.15 -2.05 7.07
CA ILE A 184 -14.54 -1.72 6.80
C ILE A 184 -14.72 -0.24 7.06
N VAL A 185 -14.96 0.53 6.01
CA VAL A 185 -15.20 1.97 6.04
C VAL A 185 -16.59 2.24 5.49
N ASN A 186 -17.46 2.80 6.33
CA ASN A 186 -18.84 3.11 5.93
C ASN A 186 -19.59 1.90 5.32
N GLY A 187 -19.30 0.68 5.80
CA GLY A 187 -19.89 -0.56 5.31
C GLY A 187 -19.23 -1.13 4.04
N ILE A 188 -18.25 -0.47 3.47
CA ILE A 188 -17.46 -0.95 2.33
C ILE A 188 -16.21 -1.66 2.86
N LYS A 189 -16.05 -2.92 2.55
CA LYS A 189 -14.90 -3.73 2.98
C LYS A 189 -13.78 -3.67 1.96
N ILE A 190 -12.73 -2.93 2.31
CA ILE A 190 -11.53 -2.78 1.49
C ILE A 190 -10.50 -3.82 1.92
N GLY A 191 -10.04 -4.65 1.00
CA GLY A 191 -8.99 -5.64 1.23
C GLY A 191 -7.62 -5.13 0.74
N PHE A 192 -6.58 -5.52 1.47
CA PHE A 192 -5.18 -5.27 1.11
C PHE A 192 -4.40 -6.57 1.20
N THR A 193 -3.54 -6.81 0.22
CA THR A 193 -2.52 -7.87 0.26
C THR A 193 -1.26 -7.39 -0.45
N ALA A 194 -0.11 -7.94 -0.09
CA ALA A 194 1.18 -7.54 -0.67
C ALA A 194 2.09 -8.75 -0.86
N ALA A 195 2.95 -8.68 -1.88
CA ALA A 195 4.03 -9.64 -2.09
C ALA A 195 5.19 -8.99 -2.85
N SER A 196 6.35 -9.63 -2.83
CA SER A 196 7.52 -9.23 -3.62
C SER A 196 7.81 -10.25 -4.73
N GLY A 197 8.01 -9.73 -5.94
CA GLY A 197 8.54 -10.46 -7.11
C GLY A 197 9.99 -10.08 -7.44
N VAL A 198 10.70 -9.39 -6.55
CA VAL A 198 12.11 -9.01 -6.73
C VAL A 198 12.99 -10.26 -6.64
N GLU A 199 13.83 -10.49 -7.66
CA GLU A 199 14.63 -11.72 -7.79
C GLU A 199 15.71 -11.89 -6.72
N ASP A 200 16.15 -10.83 -6.06
CA ASP A 200 17.34 -10.85 -5.18
C ASP A 200 16.96 -10.66 -3.70
N THR A 201 16.15 -11.57 -3.16
CA THR A 201 15.55 -11.44 -1.84
C THR A 201 16.34 -12.10 -0.70
N PHE A 202 17.55 -12.61 -0.91
CA PHE A 202 18.41 -13.18 0.16
C PHE A 202 17.71 -14.21 1.06
N ASP A 203 16.88 -15.09 0.50
CA ASP A 203 16.12 -16.09 1.28
C ASP A 203 15.24 -15.44 2.39
N LEU A 204 14.58 -14.34 2.06
CA LEU A 204 13.69 -13.61 2.97
C LEU A 204 12.29 -14.21 3.08
N ALA A 205 11.95 -15.22 2.27
CA ALA A 205 10.65 -15.88 2.30
C ALA A 205 10.28 -16.36 3.70
N ALA A 206 9.06 -16.07 4.11
CA ALA A 206 8.47 -16.63 5.32
C ALA A 206 8.29 -18.15 5.17
N GLY A 207 8.49 -18.89 6.26
CA GLY A 207 8.38 -20.35 6.30
C GLY A 207 7.67 -20.84 7.55
N GLU A 208 7.65 -22.16 7.75
CA GLU A 208 7.15 -22.76 8.98
C GLU A 208 8.06 -22.35 10.16
N GLY A 209 7.53 -21.56 11.09
CA GLY A 209 8.29 -21.01 12.22
C GLY A 209 9.43 -20.03 11.83
N LYS A 210 9.46 -19.57 10.59
CA LYS A 210 10.43 -18.61 10.06
C LYS A 210 9.71 -17.32 9.68
N ALA A 211 10.05 -16.23 10.39
CA ALA A 211 9.57 -14.91 10.02
C ALA A 211 10.19 -14.48 8.69
N GLY A 212 9.40 -13.80 7.86
CA GLY A 212 9.84 -13.37 6.54
C GLY A 212 8.74 -12.67 5.76
N ILE A 213 8.99 -12.47 4.48
CA ILE A 213 8.06 -11.81 3.56
C ILE A 213 7.27 -12.83 2.74
N GLN A 214 6.14 -12.39 2.21
CA GLN A 214 5.48 -13.07 1.11
C GLN A 214 6.21 -12.71 -0.17
N GLU A 215 6.94 -13.68 -0.71
CA GLU A 215 7.56 -13.58 -2.03
C GLU A 215 6.95 -14.58 -3.01
N TYR A 216 7.13 -14.36 -4.29
CA TYR A 216 6.75 -15.28 -5.33
C TYR A 216 7.81 -15.34 -6.44
N THR A 217 8.04 -16.52 -6.95
CA THR A 217 8.83 -16.79 -8.18
C THR A 217 7.91 -17.20 -9.33
N ASP A 218 6.70 -17.66 -9.01
CA ASP A 218 5.60 -17.94 -9.94
C ASP A 218 4.37 -17.20 -9.42
N THR A 219 3.76 -16.38 -10.24
CA THR A 219 2.57 -15.57 -9.91
C THR A 219 1.44 -16.36 -9.29
N LYS A 220 1.31 -17.64 -9.65
CA LYS A 220 0.26 -18.54 -9.12
C LYS A 220 0.25 -18.63 -7.60
N GLN A 221 1.42 -18.51 -6.97
CA GLN A 221 1.52 -18.54 -5.52
C GLN A 221 0.81 -17.32 -4.90
N TYR A 222 0.95 -16.17 -5.53
CA TYR A 222 0.30 -14.93 -5.09
C TYR A 222 -1.14 -14.82 -5.59
N GLU A 223 -1.45 -15.31 -6.79
CA GLU A 223 -2.81 -15.36 -7.32
C GLU A 223 -3.78 -16.11 -6.41
N ASP A 224 -3.33 -17.18 -5.73
CA ASP A 224 -4.19 -17.93 -4.81
C ASP A 224 -4.56 -17.07 -3.58
N VAL A 225 -3.61 -16.30 -3.04
CA VAL A 225 -3.88 -15.33 -1.96
C VAL A 225 -4.83 -14.23 -2.44
N ILE A 226 -4.63 -13.72 -3.66
CA ILE A 226 -5.49 -12.70 -4.26
C ILE A 226 -6.92 -13.23 -4.43
N ARG A 227 -7.11 -14.48 -4.92
CA ARG A 227 -8.44 -15.08 -5.07
C ARG A 227 -9.16 -15.21 -3.73
N GLU A 228 -8.46 -15.66 -2.69
CA GLU A 228 -9.02 -15.75 -1.34
C GLU A 228 -9.38 -14.36 -0.81
N ALA A 229 -8.47 -13.39 -0.91
CA ALA A 229 -8.72 -12.02 -0.47
C ALA A 229 -9.90 -11.38 -1.21
N ALA A 230 -9.96 -11.53 -2.54
CA ALA A 230 -11.02 -11.00 -3.37
C ALA A 230 -12.40 -11.57 -3.04
N ALA A 231 -12.45 -12.83 -2.62
CA ALA A 231 -13.70 -13.47 -2.20
C ALA A 231 -14.25 -12.89 -0.87
N ASN A 232 -13.43 -12.17 -0.12
CA ASN A 232 -13.72 -11.69 1.22
C ASN A 232 -13.85 -10.17 1.35
N CYS A 233 -13.87 -9.41 0.26
CA CYS A 233 -14.01 -7.95 0.30
C CYS A 233 -14.79 -7.39 -0.89
N ASP A 234 -15.20 -6.13 -0.78
CA ASP A 234 -15.91 -5.41 -1.85
C ASP A 234 -14.96 -4.81 -2.87
N TYR A 235 -13.77 -4.39 -2.41
CA TYR A 235 -12.72 -3.82 -3.25
C TYR A 235 -11.35 -4.30 -2.76
N LEU A 236 -10.55 -4.90 -3.64
CA LEU A 236 -9.24 -5.44 -3.31
C LEU A 236 -8.12 -4.62 -3.96
N ILE A 237 -7.25 -4.09 -3.12
CA ILE A 237 -6.00 -3.43 -3.52
C ILE A 237 -4.87 -4.45 -3.33
N VAL A 238 -4.20 -4.79 -4.42
CA VAL A 238 -3.05 -5.70 -4.44
C VAL A 238 -1.79 -4.89 -4.61
N TYR A 239 -0.87 -5.00 -3.66
CA TYR A 239 0.45 -4.38 -3.76
C TYR A 239 1.47 -5.40 -4.27
N ASP A 240 2.22 -5.00 -5.30
CA ASP A 240 3.21 -5.83 -5.97
C ASP A 240 4.56 -5.12 -6.03
N HIS A 241 5.52 -5.61 -5.26
CA HIS A 241 6.85 -5.02 -5.17
C HIS A 241 7.78 -5.71 -6.14
N GLU A 242 7.88 -5.16 -7.36
CA GLU A 242 8.68 -5.75 -8.44
C GLU A 242 9.18 -4.69 -9.44
N GLY A 243 9.96 -5.12 -10.39
CA GLY A 243 10.48 -4.28 -11.47
C GLY A 243 11.97 -4.02 -11.35
N LYS A 244 12.42 -2.91 -11.88
CA LYS A 244 13.80 -2.41 -11.75
C LYS A 244 13.81 -1.12 -10.93
N GLY A 245 14.79 -1.01 -10.04
CA GLY A 245 15.01 0.21 -9.26
C GLY A 245 15.35 1.43 -10.13
N ASP A 246 15.01 2.60 -9.64
CA ASP A 246 15.34 3.94 -10.18
C ASP A 246 15.04 4.15 -11.68
N THR A 247 13.91 3.63 -12.17
CA THR A 247 13.48 3.79 -13.56
C THR A 247 12.00 4.11 -13.71
N ASN A 248 11.65 4.93 -14.73
CA ASN A 248 10.25 5.15 -15.13
C ASN A 248 9.72 4.07 -16.09
N ASN A 249 10.58 3.17 -16.57
CA ASN A 249 10.21 2.14 -17.52
C ASN A 249 9.55 0.96 -16.83
N VAL A 250 8.44 0.51 -17.37
CA VAL A 250 7.73 -0.70 -16.94
C VAL A 250 8.28 -1.89 -17.75
N GLU A 251 8.73 -2.94 -17.05
CA GLU A 251 9.18 -4.18 -17.68
C GLU A 251 7.98 -5.00 -18.20
N ALA A 252 8.22 -5.85 -19.17
CA ALA A 252 7.16 -6.64 -19.79
C ALA A 252 6.49 -7.59 -18.78
N TYR A 253 7.28 -8.20 -17.90
CA TYR A 253 6.76 -9.11 -16.87
C TYR A 253 5.87 -8.41 -15.84
N GLN A 254 6.13 -7.15 -15.48
CA GLN A 254 5.24 -6.38 -14.60
C GLN A 254 3.82 -6.28 -15.20
N LYS A 255 3.70 -6.10 -16.51
CA LYS A 255 2.40 -6.05 -17.20
C LYS A 255 1.70 -7.42 -17.22
N GLU A 256 2.46 -8.48 -17.44
CA GLU A 256 1.96 -9.85 -17.42
C GLU A 256 1.46 -10.23 -16.02
N HIS A 257 2.23 -9.89 -14.98
CA HIS A 257 1.88 -10.17 -13.59
C HIS A 257 0.66 -9.35 -13.15
N ALA A 258 0.64 -8.04 -13.42
CA ALA A 258 -0.52 -7.21 -13.11
C ALA A 258 -1.80 -7.73 -13.77
N ALA A 259 -1.74 -8.16 -15.03
CA ALA A 259 -2.88 -8.77 -15.72
C ALA A 259 -3.36 -10.06 -15.02
N ALA A 260 -2.43 -10.92 -14.60
CA ALA A 260 -2.76 -12.15 -13.86
C ALA A 260 -3.41 -11.85 -12.50
N PHE A 261 -2.91 -10.84 -11.78
CA PHE A 261 -3.46 -10.42 -10.48
C PHE A 261 -4.87 -9.82 -10.61
N LEU A 262 -5.12 -9.03 -11.67
CA LEU A 262 -6.48 -8.54 -11.97
C LEU A 262 -7.43 -9.70 -12.33
N GLU A 263 -6.96 -10.69 -13.08
CA GLU A 263 -7.75 -11.89 -13.41
C GLU A 263 -8.02 -12.74 -12.16
N ALA A 264 -7.07 -12.81 -11.23
CA ALA A 264 -7.22 -13.48 -9.94
C ALA A 264 -8.24 -12.79 -9.02
N GLY A 265 -8.59 -11.53 -9.27
CA GLY A 265 -9.65 -10.84 -8.55
C GLY A 265 -9.28 -9.49 -7.96
N ALA A 266 -8.05 -8.98 -8.16
CA ALA A 266 -7.72 -7.61 -7.79
C ALA A 266 -8.65 -6.60 -8.47
N ASP A 267 -8.97 -5.52 -7.78
CA ASP A 267 -9.71 -4.39 -8.34
C ASP A 267 -8.76 -3.23 -8.70
N LEU A 268 -7.61 -3.18 -8.03
CA LEU A 268 -6.48 -2.31 -8.36
C LEU A 268 -5.17 -3.06 -8.06
N VAL A 269 -4.21 -2.97 -8.98
CA VAL A 269 -2.83 -3.38 -8.72
C VAL A 269 -1.97 -2.13 -8.55
N LEU A 270 -1.31 -2.02 -7.42
CA LEU A 270 -0.37 -0.96 -7.07
C LEU A 270 1.04 -1.57 -7.00
N GLY A 271 1.92 -1.11 -7.85
CA GLY A 271 3.32 -1.54 -7.86
C GLY A 271 4.25 -0.64 -7.05
N GLY A 272 5.44 -1.15 -6.77
CA GLY A 272 6.52 -0.46 -6.06
C GLY A 272 7.91 -0.84 -6.57
N HIS A 273 8.94 -0.69 -5.72
CA HIS A 273 10.36 -0.94 -5.96
C HIS A 273 11.08 0.13 -6.79
N SER A 274 10.44 0.70 -7.80
CA SER A 274 11.13 1.57 -8.78
C SER A 274 11.69 2.88 -8.20
N ASP A 275 11.25 3.36 -7.06
CA ASP A 275 11.53 4.71 -6.52
C ASP A 275 11.10 5.88 -7.42
N ARG A 276 10.69 5.61 -8.67
CA ARG A 276 10.17 6.60 -9.61
C ARG A 276 8.74 6.31 -9.95
N LEU A 277 7.97 7.36 -10.22
CA LEU A 277 6.66 7.20 -10.82
C LEU A 277 6.79 6.44 -12.14
N GLN A 278 6.03 5.37 -12.29
CA GLN A 278 5.88 4.65 -13.54
C GLN A 278 4.51 4.92 -14.17
N GLY A 279 4.28 4.37 -15.35
CA GLY A 279 3.01 4.52 -16.05
C GLY A 279 1.84 3.87 -15.31
N MET A 280 0.66 4.26 -15.73
CA MET A 280 -0.62 3.71 -15.29
C MET A 280 -1.39 3.21 -16.51
N GLU A 281 -2.13 2.13 -16.37
CA GLU A 281 -3.00 1.65 -17.43
C GLU A 281 -4.27 1.00 -16.88
N TYR A 282 -5.25 0.82 -17.74
CA TYR A 282 -6.46 0.07 -17.45
C TYR A 282 -6.44 -1.24 -18.23
N ILE A 283 -6.62 -2.36 -17.54
CA ILE A 283 -6.75 -3.69 -18.13
C ILE A 283 -8.16 -4.17 -17.82
N ASN A 284 -8.98 -4.35 -18.86
CA ASN A 284 -10.41 -4.71 -18.73
C ASN A 284 -11.20 -3.77 -17.80
N GLY A 285 -10.90 -2.46 -17.86
CA GLY A 285 -11.55 -1.43 -17.05
C GLY A 285 -11.07 -1.33 -15.61
N LYS A 286 -10.07 -2.13 -15.19
CA LYS A 286 -9.47 -2.08 -13.88
C LYS A 286 -8.10 -1.39 -13.92
N PRO A 287 -7.80 -0.48 -12.96
CA PRO A 287 -6.56 0.27 -12.96
C PRO A 287 -5.35 -0.56 -12.50
N VAL A 288 -4.22 -0.30 -13.14
CA VAL A 288 -2.88 -0.70 -12.73
C VAL A 288 -2.04 0.55 -12.59
N VAL A 289 -1.36 0.71 -11.47
CA VAL A 289 -0.39 1.76 -11.19
C VAL A 289 0.94 1.06 -10.94
N TYR A 290 1.86 1.11 -11.89
CA TYR A 290 3.09 0.30 -11.83
C TYR A 290 4.08 0.74 -10.76
N SER A 291 4.11 2.02 -10.40
CA SER A 291 4.82 2.53 -9.23
C SER A 291 4.38 3.95 -8.88
N MET A 292 4.16 4.20 -7.59
CA MET A 292 3.97 5.56 -7.06
C MET A 292 5.30 6.25 -6.71
N GLY A 293 6.43 5.62 -7.00
CA GLY A 293 7.75 6.13 -6.61
C GLY A 293 7.92 6.13 -5.09
N SER A 294 8.67 7.09 -4.58
CA SER A 294 8.91 7.24 -3.15
C SER A 294 8.20 8.47 -2.61
N VAL A 295 7.49 8.30 -1.50
CA VAL A 295 6.83 9.40 -0.79
C VAL A 295 7.80 10.09 0.16
N LEU A 296 8.73 9.33 0.72
CA LEU A 296 9.77 9.82 1.62
C LEU A 296 10.98 8.88 1.55
N THR A 297 12.10 9.39 1.08
CA THR A 297 13.37 8.66 0.97
C THR A 297 14.53 9.64 0.85
N ASP A 298 15.73 9.19 1.16
CA ASP A 298 16.94 9.92 0.80
C ASP A 298 17.19 9.81 -0.70
N GLY A 299 17.58 10.88 -1.35
CA GLY A 299 17.94 10.77 -2.75
C GLY A 299 17.83 12.04 -3.58
N THR A 300 17.81 11.84 -4.89
CA THR A 300 17.80 12.93 -5.89
C THR A 300 16.40 13.41 -6.19
N SER A 301 16.28 14.65 -6.69
CA SER A 301 15.00 15.24 -7.09
C SER A 301 14.27 14.37 -8.13
N ARG A 302 13.00 14.07 -7.83
CA ARG A 302 12.10 13.28 -8.69
C ARG A 302 10.63 13.63 -8.44
N TYR A 303 9.78 13.40 -9.43
CA TYR A 303 8.34 13.50 -9.20
C TYR A 303 7.88 12.41 -8.24
N ALA A 304 6.97 12.79 -7.38
CA ALA A 304 6.33 11.95 -6.37
C ALA A 304 4.82 12.26 -6.34
N GLY A 305 4.05 11.55 -5.53
CA GLY A 305 2.64 11.86 -5.34
C GLY A 305 1.95 10.92 -4.39
N ILE A 306 0.72 11.29 -4.02
CA ILE A 306 -0.23 10.43 -3.32
C ILE A 306 -1.37 10.14 -4.25
N LEU A 307 -1.69 8.87 -4.44
CA LEU A 307 -2.86 8.46 -5.21
C LEU A 307 -4.07 8.45 -4.28
N LYS A 308 -5.15 9.13 -4.66
CA LYS A 308 -6.41 9.13 -3.91
C LYS A 308 -7.45 8.37 -4.68
N LEU A 309 -8.19 7.53 -3.97
CA LEU A 309 -9.31 6.75 -4.49
C LEU A 309 -10.58 7.12 -3.74
N THR A 310 -11.66 7.36 -4.45
CA THR A 310 -13.01 7.37 -3.90
C THR A 310 -13.69 6.06 -4.29
N ILE A 311 -13.98 5.22 -3.30
CA ILE A 311 -14.60 3.91 -3.51
C ILE A 311 -16.03 3.96 -2.97
N LYS A 312 -16.97 3.53 -3.80
CA LYS A 312 -18.40 3.36 -3.48
C LYS A 312 -18.76 1.88 -3.46
N PRO A 313 -19.94 1.50 -2.97
CA PRO A 313 -20.39 0.10 -3.04
C PRO A 313 -20.36 -0.52 -4.45
N GLU A 314 -20.49 0.30 -5.48
CA GLU A 314 -20.41 -0.11 -6.89
C GLU A 314 -18.99 -0.32 -7.40
N GLY A 315 -17.97 0.15 -6.67
CA GLY A 315 -16.56 0.10 -7.03
C GLY A 315 -15.86 1.46 -7.04
N LEU A 316 -14.79 1.58 -7.81
CA LEU A 316 -14.01 2.81 -7.94
C LEU A 316 -14.80 3.89 -8.67
N GLU A 317 -15.08 4.99 -7.98
CA GLU A 317 -15.75 6.18 -8.54
C GLU A 317 -14.75 7.16 -9.14
N GLN A 318 -13.64 7.42 -8.41
CA GLN A 318 -12.63 8.38 -8.82
C GLN A 318 -11.24 7.92 -8.39
N MET A 319 -10.28 8.17 -9.24
CA MET A 319 -8.85 8.04 -8.95
C MET A 319 -8.16 9.35 -9.34
N GLU A 320 -7.38 9.93 -8.42
CA GLU A 320 -6.65 11.16 -8.67
C GLU A 320 -5.25 11.10 -8.05
N ILE A 321 -4.30 11.82 -8.64
CA ILE A 321 -2.95 11.98 -8.10
C ILE A 321 -2.76 13.38 -7.51
N VAL A 322 -2.39 13.46 -6.25
CA VAL A 322 -1.90 14.68 -5.60
C VAL A 322 -0.44 14.87 -6.00
N PRO A 323 -0.12 15.90 -6.78
CA PRO A 323 1.19 16.02 -7.42
C PRO A 323 2.24 16.53 -6.45
N ALA A 324 3.41 15.90 -6.46
CA ALA A 324 4.53 16.30 -5.61
C ALA A 324 5.87 16.18 -6.33
N ILE A 325 6.87 16.80 -5.75
CA ILE A 325 8.26 16.63 -6.09
C ILE A 325 9.07 16.33 -4.84
N GLN A 326 9.81 15.25 -4.87
CA GLN A 326 10.81 14.98 -3.87
C GLN A 326 12.09 15.71 -4.23
N THR A 327 12.65 16.43 -3.27
CA THR A 327 13.98 17.05 -3.34
C THR A 327 14.95 16.27 -2.44
N GLU A 328 16.19 16.72 -2.31
CA GLU A 328 17.13 16.13 -1.36
C GLU A 328 16.70 16.31 0.10
N GLU A 329 15.90 17.34 0.39
CA GLU A 329 15.54 17.74 1.75
C GLU A 329 14.14 17.29 2.16
N LYS A 330 13.17 17.31 1.23
CA LYS A 330 11.77 16.99 1.53
C LYS A 330 10.96 16.67 0.28
N THR A 331 9.75 16.17 0.52
CA THR A 331 8.74 15.98 -0.53
C THR A 331 7.71 17.10 -0.44
N GLU A 332 7.56 17.86 -1.51
CA GLU A 332 6.73 19.06 -1.57
C GLU A 332 5.59 18.91 -2.57
N TYR A 333 4.42 19.39 -2.20
CA TYR A 333 3.31 19.57 -3.12
C TYR A 333 3.68 20.57 -4.21
N LEU A 334 3.28 20.29 -5.44
CA LEU A 334 3.47 21.22 -6.57
C LEU A 334 2.33 22.23 -6.61
N ASP A 335 2.53 23.43 -6.04
CA ASP A 335 1.50 24.48 -5.98
C ASP A 335 1.19 25.08 -7.33
N ALA A 336 2.23 25.32 -8.15
CA ALA A 336 2.08 25.99 -9.42
C ALA A 336 1.40 25.09 -10.46
N LYS A 337 0.29 25.54 -11.02
CA LYS A 337 -0.46 24.80 -12.06
C LYS A 337 0.39 24.39 -13.26
N GLU A 338 1.38 25.20 -13.62
CA GLU A 338 2.32 24.87 -14.69
C GLU A 338 3.21 23.67 -14.32
N GLU A 339 3.69 23.59 -13.06
CA GLU A 339 4.50 22.48 -12.60
C GLU A 339 3.65 21.21 -12.42
N GLN A 340 2.41 21.32 -11.91
CA GLN A 340 1.46 20.21 -11.89
C GLN A 340 1.26 19.66 -13.29
N LYS A 341 1.00 20.53 -14.26
CA LYS A 341 0.81 20.10 -15.65
C LYS A 341 2.05 19.40 -16.22
N LYS A 342 3.24 19.91 -15.95
CA LYS A 342 4.49 19.24 -16.38
C LYS A 342 4.61 17.83 -15.80
N MET A 343 4.29 17.65 -14.54
CA MET A 343 4.26 16.33 -13.91
C MET A 343 3.20 15.43 -14.54
N TYR A 344 1.96 15.91 -14.68
CA TYR A 344 0.87 15.12 -15.28
C TYR A 344 1.19 14.71 -16.72
N ASP A 345 1.72 15.64 -17.54
CA ASP A 345 2.15 15.35 -18.90
C ASP A 345 3.27 14.29 -18.93
N ALA A 346 4.24 14.39 -17.99
CA ALA A 346 5.33 13.44 -17.90
C ALA A 346 4.86 12.03 -17.52
N VAL A 347 3.94 11.92 -16.55
CA VAL A 347 3.36 10.63 -16.15
C VAL A 347 2.45 10.08 -17.26
N ALA A 348 1.60 10.92 -17.84
CA ALA A 348 0.69 10.53 -18.94
C ALA A 348 1.46 9.99 -20.16
N ALA A 349 2.67 10.50 -20.43
CA ALA A 349 3.52 10.00 -21.50
C ALA A 349 3.99 8.55 -21.29
N LEU A 350 3.97 8.06 -20.04
CA LEU A 350 4.30 6.68 -19.67
C LEU A 350 3.07 5.76 -19.71
N CYS A 351 1.86 6.32 -19.83
CA CYS A 351 0.60 5.59 -19.73
C CYS A 351 0.13 5.08 -21.11
N PRO A 352 -0.11 3.77 -21.28
CA PRO A 352 -0.59 3.24 -22.58
C PRO A 352 -2.02 3.72 -22.91
N ASN A 353 -2.91 3.71 -21.93
CA ASN A 353 -4.34 3.99 -22.11
C ASN A 353 -4.99 4.73 -20.94
N ALA A 354 -4.22 5.29 -20.01
CA ALA A 354 -4.73 6.21 -18.99
C ALA A 354 -4.47 7.66 -19.42
N VAL A 355 -5.35 8.56 -19.02
CA VAL A 355 -5.20 10.01 -19.17
C VAL A 355 -5.30 10.68 -17.82
N ILE A 356 -4.55 11.75 -17.62
CA ILE A 356 -4.55 12.57 -16.40
C ILE A 356 -4.99 13.96 -16.81
N ASP A 357 -6.06 14.44 -16.20
CA ASP A 357 -6.58 15.79 -16.48
C ASP A 357 -5.83 16.89 -15.71
N GLU A 358 -6.23 18.13 -15.91
CA GLU A 358 -5.60 19.31 -15.26
C GLU A 358 -5.76 19.36 -13.73
N ASN A 359 -6.63 18.53 -13.17
CA ASN A 359 -6.86 18.40 -11.73
C ASN A 359 -6.21 17.14 -11.14
N GLY A 360 -5.51 16.36 -11.97
CA GLY A 360 -4.88 15.11 -11.55
C GLY A 360 -5.82 13.90 -11.58
N VAL A 361 -7.05 14.03 -12.09
CA VAL A 361 -8.00 12.91 -12.20
C VAL A 361 -7.56 11.99 -13.32
N ILE A 362 -7.51 10.70 -12.99
CA ILE A 362 -7.01 9.63 -13.86
C ILE A 362 -8.18 8.81 -14.37
N THR A 363 -8.28 8.67 -15.68
CA THR A 363 -9.36 7.91 -16.34
C THR A 363 -8.83 7.05 -17.48
N GLU A 364 -9.59 6.01 -17.82
CA GLU A 364 -9.30 5.21 -19.01
C GLU A 364 -9.54 6.03 -20.30
N LYS A 365 -8.59 5.96 -21.22
CA LYS A 365 -8.73 6.57 -22.55
C LYS A 365 -9.75 5.80 -23.36
N LYS A 366 -10.84 6.48 -23.69
CA LYS A 366 -11.93 5.94 -24.55
C LYS A 366 -11.54 5.87 -26.01
#